data_9346e528997c880e1f407bd5cb772700
#
_entry.id   9346e528997c880e1f407bd5cb772700
#
_cell.length_a   1.000
_cell.length_b   1.000
_cell.length_c   1.000
_cell.angle_alpha   90.00
_cell.angle_beta   90.00
_cell.angle_gamma   90.00
#
_symmetry.space_group_name_H-M   'P 1'
#
loop_
_entity.id
_entity.type
_entity.pdbx_description
1 polymer ?
#
loop_
_entity_poly.entity_id
_entity_poly.type
_entity_poly.pdbx_seq_one_letter_code
_entity_poly.pdbx_strand_id
1 'polypeptide(L)'
;MKFLEMETIAKANHLLIQIKNKFMKSSCSKNIEIEAYSCKDSKLDKARKSIKKPLKFLIGVLELSFINFEFNKLTMESFEVVTETTLLHELNYEVFLDLKCKNATTDCLHYFKLLFNLSINIKHATVYKFIANCDTFRTIYLIYNKKMKRILLVKIN
;
A
#
# COMPACT_ATOMS: atom_id res chain seq x y z
N MET A 1 -1.24 -12.77 11.44
CA MET A 1 -1.60 -11.88 10.34
C MET A 1 -2.30 -12.67 9.25
N LYS A 2 -3.25 -12.08 8.51
CA LYS A 2 -4.03 -12.79 7.48
C LYS A 2 -4.39 -11.79 6.37
N PHE A 3 -4.27 -12.22 5.12
CA PHE A 3 -4.82 -11.50 3.97
C PHE A 3 -6.33 -11.32 4.12
N LEU A 4 -6.84 -10.16 3.76
CA LEU A 4 -8.26 -9.82 3.80
C LEU A 4 -8.79 -9.62 2.38
N GLU A 5 -9.70 -10.47 1.98
CA GLU A 5 -10.49 -10.24 0.77
C GLU A 5 -11.51 -9.14 1.07
N MET A 6 -11.31 -7.97 0.46
CA MET A 6 -12.21 -6.83 0.57
C MET A 6 -12.75 -6.47 -0.81
N GLU A 7 -14.05 -6.50 -0.97
CA GLU A 7 -14.73 -6.18 -2.24
C GLU A 7 -14.36 -4.77 -2.74
N THR A 8 -14.23 -3.80 -1.83
CA THR A 8 -13.81 -2.43 -2.17
C THR A 8 -12.40 -2.39 -2.76
N ILE A 9 -11.47 -3.19 -2.24
CA ILE A 9 -10.09 -3.29 -2.75
C ILE A 9 -10.06 -4.04 -4.08
N ALA A 10 -10.81 -5.14 -4.19
CA ALA A 10 -10.90 -5.89 -5.45
C ALA A 10 -11.46 -5.03 -6.60
N LYS A 11 -12.53 -4.26 -6.34
CA LYS A 11 -13.09 -3.30 -7.31
C LYS A 11 -12.08 -2.20 -7.66
N ALA A 12 -11.31 -1.70 -6.70
CA ALA A 12 -10.28 -0.68 -6.94
C ALA A 12 -9.16 -1.22 -7.84
N ASN A 13 -8.64 -2.41 -7.55
CA ASN A 13 -7.60 -3.03 -8.38
C ASN A 13 -8.11 -3.29 -9.81
N HIS A 14 -9.35 -3.77 -9.95
CA HIS A 14 -9.97 -3.96 -11.27
C HIS A 14 -10.08 -2.64 -12.05
N LEU A 15 -10.54 -1.57 -11.40
CA LEU A 15 -10.63 -0.25 -12.01
C LEU A 15 -9.25 0.28 -12.44
N LEU A 16 -8.22 0.11 -11.61
CA LEU A 16 -6.83 0.50 -11.94
C LEU A 16 -6.31 -0.22 -13.18
N ILE A 17 -6.60 -1.53 -13.32
CA ILE A 17 -6.27 -2.31 -14.52
C ILE A 17 -7.02 -1.77 -15.75
N GLN A 18 -8.30 -1.46 -15.61
CA GLN A 18 -9.10 -0.90 -16.72
C GLN A 18 -8.58 0.46 -17.16
N ILE A 19 -8.25 1.36 -16.22
CA ILE A 19 -7.67 2.68 -16.51
C ILE A 19 -6.36 2.49 -17.26
N LYS A 20 -5.47 1.61 -16.76
CA LYS A 20 -4.22 1.28 -17.44
C LYS A 20 -4.45 0.84 -18.88
N ASN A 21 -5.30 -0.15 -19.09
CA ASN A 21 -5.56 -0.71 -20.42
C ASN A 21 -6.18 0.31 -21.40
N LYS A 22 -7.00 1.23 -20.89
CA LYS A 22 -7.71 2.23 -21.72
C LYS A 22 -6.83 3.42 -22.13
N PHE A 23 -5.97 3.88 -21.22
CA PHE A 23 -5.27 5.16 -21.37
C PHE A 23 -3.77 5.04 -21.61
N MET A 24 -3.20 3.86 -21.35
CA MET A 24 -1.76 3.65 -21.42
C MET A 24 -1.37 2.89 -22.68
N LYS A 25 -1.05 3.64 -23.73
CA LYS A 25 -0.48 3.08 -24.97
C LYS A 25 1.04 2.87 -24.92
N SER A 26 1.71 3.28 -23.83
CA SER A 26 3.17 3.19 -23.73
C SER A 26 3.63 2.12 -22.74
N SER A 27 4.76 1.51 -23.03
CA SER A 27 5.41 0.44 -22.24
C SER A 27 5.93 0.90 -20.86
N CYS A 28 5.74 2.17 -20.49
CA CYS A 28 6.29 2.77 -19.26
C CYS A 28 5.28 2.91 -18.12
N SER A 29 4.08 2.37 -18.27
CA SER A 29 3.04 2.53 -17.24
C SER A 29 3.28 1.67 -16.02
N LYS A 30 3.36 2.30 -14.85
CA LYS A 30 3.48 1.61 -13.57
C LYS A 30 2.17 0.90 -13.18
N ASN A 31 2.29 -0.24 -12.54
CA ASN A 31 1.16 -0.98 -11.97
C ASN A 31 0.94 -0.53 -10.54
N ILE A 32 -0.29 -0.18 -10.18
CA ILE A 32 -0.68 -0.02 -8.79
C ILE A 32 -1.50 -1.23 -8.37
N GLU A 33 -1.12 -1.80 -7.24
CA GLU A 33 -1.82 -2.91 -6.62
C GLU A 33 -2.03 -2.61 -5.14
N ILE A 34 -3.24 -2.85 -4.64
CA ILE A 34 -3.62 -2.62 -3.26
C ILE A 34 -4.04 -3.95 -2.64
N GLU A 35 -3.47 -4.26 -1.48
CA GLU A 35 -3.79 -5.45 -0.70
C GLU A 35 -4.19 -5.05 0.72
N ALA A 36 -5.05 -5.85 1.35
CA ALA A 36 -5.48 -5.64 2.72
C ALA A 36 -5.08 -6.79 3.63
N TYR A 37 -4.65 -6.48 4.86
CA TYR A 37 -4.19 -7.46 5.83
C TYR A 37 -4.79 -7.20 7.22
N SER A 38 -5.18 -8.27 7.92
CA SER A 38 -5.57 -8.22 9.32
C SER A 38 -4.33 -8.32 10.22
N CYS A 39 -4.21 -7.40 11.18
CA CYS A 39 -3.16 -7.42 12.21
C CYS A 39 -3.59 -8.14 13.49
N LYS A 40 -4.57 -9.04 13.42
CA LYS A 40 -4.89 -9.91 14.56
C LYS A 40 -3.73 -10.87 14.76
N ASP A 41 -3.22 -10.92 16.02
CA ASP A 41 -2.12 -11.83 16.37
C ASP A 41 -2.51 -13.27 16.08
N SER A 42 -1.77 -13.94 15.20
CA SER A 42 -1.87 -15.37 14.95
C SER A 42 -0.91 -16.13 15.87
N LYS A 43 -1.09 -17.45 15.98
CA LYS A 43 -0.15 -18.29 16.77
C LYS A 43 1.30 -18.22 16.25
N LEU A 44 1.47 -18.05 14.93
CA LEU A 44 2.77 -17.85 14.27
C LEU A 44 3.46 -16.54 14.68
N ASP A 45 2.69 -15.51 15.00
CA ASP A 45 3.24 -14.21 15.45
C ASP A 45 3.84 -14.27 16.87
N LYS A 46 3.61 -15.36 17.62
CA LYS A 46 4.17 -15.55 18.95
C LYS A 46 5.70 -15.77 18.92
N ALA A 47 6.25 -16.30 17.82
CA ALA A 47 7.68 -16.47 17.64
C ALA A 47 8.44 -15.12 17.56
N ARG A 48 7.75 -14.02 17.20
CA ARG A 48 8.31 -12.66 17.09
C ARG A 48 7.97 -11.77 18.29
N LYS A 49 7.89 -12.32 19.48
CA LYS A 49 7.52 -11.57 20.69
C LYS A 49 8.47 -10.41 21.01
N SER A 50 9.73 -10.49 20.58
CA SER A 50 10.75 -9.46 20.81
C SER A 50 10.57 -8.20 19.96
N ILE A 51 9.87 -8.31 18.81
CA ILE A 51 9.67 -7.18 17.89
C ILE A 51 8.45 -6.37 18.31
N LYS A 52 8.65 -5.08 18.60
CA LYS A 52 7.57 -4.17 19.00
C LYS A 52 6.64 -3.81 17.83
N LYS A 53 5.37 -3.56 18.13
CA LYS A 53 4.41 -2.95 17.18
C LYS A 53 4.81 -1.47 16.93
N PRO A 54 4.69 -0.94 15.71
CA PRO A 54 4.07 -1.52 14.50
C PRO A 54 5.01 -2.39 13.67
N LEU A 55 6.34 -2.33 13.86
CA LEU A 55 7.35 -2.98 13.03
C LEU A 55 7.03 -4.45 12.73
N LYS A 56 6.62 -5.21 13.77
CA LYS A 56 6.21 -6.61 13.62
C LYS A 56 5.16 -6.82 12.53
N PHE A 57 4.18 -5.92 12.45
CA PHE A 57 3.10 -6.03 11.48
C PHE A 57 3.52 -5.57 10.09
N LEU A 58 4.35 -4.51 10.00
CA LEU A 58 4.90 -4.03 8.74
C LEU A 58 5.74 -5.12 8.06
N ILE A 59 6.66 -5.74 8.80
CA ILE A 59 7.47 -6.87 8.31
C ILE A 59 6.57 -8.03 7.88
N GLY A 60 5.60 -8.41 8.71
CA GLY A 60 4.73 -9.54 8.41
C GLY A 60 3.88 -9.34 7.14
N VAL A 61 3.46 -8.11 6.80
CA VAL A 61 2.78 -7.81 5.53
C VAL A 61 3.74 -7.99 4.36
N LEU A 62 4.96 -7.45 4.47
CA LEU A 62 5.97 -7.58 3.42
C LEU A 62 6.31 -9.05 3.12
N GLU A 63 6.49 -9.87 4.14
CA GLU A 63 6.78 -11.31 3.97
C GLU A 63 5.62 -12.08 3.35
N LEU A 64 4.37 -11.71 3.65
CA LEU A 64 3.20 -12.34 3.03
C LEU A 64 3.04 -11.94 1.57
N SER A 65 3.37 -10.70 1.23
CA SER A 65 3.23 -10.19 -0.14
C SER A 65 4.43 -10.53 -1.04
N PHE A 66 5.61 -10.71 -0.46
CA PHE A 66 6.86 -10.95 -1.18
C PHE A 66 7.55 -12.22 -0.69
N ILE A 67 7.05 -13.38 -1.11
CA ILE A 67 7.42 -14.72 -0.61
C ILE A 67 8.92 -15.05 -0.75
N ASN A 68 9.61 -14.46 -1.73
CA ASN A 68 11.01 -14.76 -2.03
C ASN A 68 12.02 -13.82 -1.37
N PHE A 69 11.58 -12.96 -0.45
CA PHE A 69 12.44 -11.97 0.21
C PHE A 69 12.49 -12.17 1.71
N GLU A 70 13.68 -11.99 2.27
CA GLU A 70 13.91 -12.03 3.71
C GLU A 70 13.90 -10.61 4.29
N PHE A 71 12.94 -10.33 5.16
CA PHE A 71 12.77 -9.03 5.82
C PHE A 71 13.19 -9.04 7.31
N ASN A 72 13.89 -10.07 7.76
CA ASN A 72 14.25 -10.28 9.16
C ASN A 72 15.23 -9.24 9.73
N LYS A 73 15.95 -8.51 8.88
CA LYS A 73 16.91 -7.45 9.25
C LYS A 73 16.32 -6.05 9.27
N LEU A 74 15.03 -5.89 8.97
CA LEU A 74 14.40 -4.58 8.93
C LEU A 74 14.22 -3.99 10.33
N THR A 75 14.44 -2.69 10.42
CA THR A 75 14.22 -1.86 11.61
C THR A 75 13.16 -0.79 11.29
N MET A 76 12.77 0.00 12.29
CA MET A 76 11.88 1.14 12.04
C MET A 76 12.50 2.19 11.10
N GLU A 77 13.81 2.28 11.02
CA GLU A 77 14.53 3.15 10.10
C GLU A 77 14.34 2.76 8.63
N SER A 78 13.92 1.51 8.36
CA SER A 78 13.55 1.04 7.02
C SER A 78 12.20 1.58 6.55
N PHE A 79 11.50 2.35 7.40
CA PHE A 79 10.17 2.89 7.13
C PHE A 79 10.13 4.38 7.47
N GLU A 80 9.83 5.20 6.49
CA GLU A 80 9.58 6.62 6.67
C GLU A 80 8.09 6.86 6.96
N VAL A 81 7.78 7.65 7.98
CA VAL A 81 6.40 8.09 8.23
C VAL A 81 6.10 9.27 7.31
N VAL A 82 5.09 9.13 6.48
CA VAL A 82 4.66 10.16 5.53
C VAL A 82 3.21 10.57 5.77
N THR A 83 2.80 11.69 5.18
CA THR A 83 1.42 12.17 5.28
C THR A 83 0.50 11.49 4.26
N GLU A 84 -0.82 11.51 4.52
CA GLU A 84 -1.82 11.11 3.52
C GLU A 84 -1.66 11.90 2.22
N THR A 85 -1.36 13.20 2.33
CA THR A 85 -1.14 14.07 1.18
C THR A 85 0.04 13.62 0.33
N THR A 86 1.14 13.25 0.96
CA THR A 86 2.33 12.71 0.27
C THR A 86 1.99 11.45 -0.51
N LEU A 87 1.30 10.49 0.13
CA LEU A 87 0.84 9.26 -0.52
C LEU A 87 -0.03 9.57 -1.74
N LEU A 88 -1.04 10.43 -1.58
CA LEU A 88 -1.96 10.78 -2.65
C LEU A 88 -1.25 11.51 -3.80
N HIS A 89 -0.30 12.38 -3.51
CA HIS A 89 0.52 13.05 -4.53
C HIS A 89 1.38 12.08 -5.31
N GLU A 90 2.04 11.14 -4.64
CA GLU A 90 2.85 10.13 -5.33
C GLU A 90 1.99 9.18 -6.17
N LEU A 91 0.83 8.73 -5.65
CA LEU A 91 -0.12 7.94 -6.43
C LEU A 91 -0.60 8.69 -7.67
N ASN A 92 -0.92 9.97 -7.52
CA ASN A 92 -1.34 10.81 -8.63
C ASN A 92 -0.21 10.96 -9.65
N TYR A 93 0.99 11.27 -9.20
CA TYR A 93 2.17 11.45 -10.06
C TYR A 93 2.46 10.17 -10.85
N GLU A 94 2.47 9.02 -10.21
CA GLU A 94 2.85 7.75 -10.82
C GLU A 94 1.79 7.14 -11.74
N VAL A 95 0.49 7.42 -11.47
CA VAL A 95 -0.62 6.92 -12.29
C VAL A 95 -0.93 7.84 -13.45
N PHE A 96 -0.78 9.16 -13.26
CA PHE A 96 -1.42 10.16 -14.12
C PHE A 96 -0.47 11.08 -14.86
N LEU A 97 0.85 10.93 -14.69
CA LEU A 97 1.81 11.68 -15.48
C LEU A 97 1.63 11.47 -16.99
N ASP A 98 1.23 10.27 -17.40
CA ASP A 98 0.95 9.93 -18.79
C ASP A 98 -0.47 10.33 -19.25
N LEU A 99 -1.38 10.65 -18.31
CA LEU A 99 -2.71 11.10 -18.65
C LEU A 99 -2.71 12.62 -18.84
N LYS A 100 -2.49 13.09 -20.06
CA LYS A 100 -2.64 14.51 -20.47
C LYS A 100 -4.04 15.10 -20.22
N CYS A 101 -4.90 14.41 -19.50
CA CYS A 101 -6.27 14.82 -19.19
C CYS A 101 -6.36 15.37 -17.77
N LYS A 102 -6.23 16.70 -17.62
CA LYS A 102 -6.34 17.40 -16.33
C LYS A 102 -7.60 17.08 -15.51
N ASN A 103 -8.70 16.74 -16.15
CA ASN A 103 -9.97 16.44 -15.48
C ASN A 103 -10.00 15.04 -14.86
N ALA A 104 -9.33 14.05 -15.47
CA ALA A 104 -9.28 12.69 -14.95
C ALA A 104 -8.46 12.58 -13.67
N THR A 105 -7.48 13.46 -13.46
CA THR A 105 -6.60 13.42 -12.26
C THR A 105 -7.35 13.79 -10.99
N THR A 106 -8.26 14.75 -11.04
CA THR A 106 -9.03 15.19 -9.85
C THR A 106 -9.99 14.10 -9.38
N ASP A 107 -10.67 13.44 -10.31
CA ASP A 107 -11.62 12.37 -10.00
C ASP A 107 -10.92 11.16 -9.38
N CYS A 108 -9.72 10.82 -9.84
CA CYS A 108 -8.95 9.70 -9.31
C CYS A 108 -8.39 9.96 -7.91
N LEU A 109 -7.92 11.17 -7.63
CA LEU A 109 -7.51 11.54 -6.27
C LEU A 109 -8.67 11.44 -5.28
N HIS A 110 -9.83 11.94 -5.68
CA HIS A 110 -11.05 11.84 -4.87
C HIS A 110 -11.43 10.38 -4.62
N TYR A 111 -11.33 9.54 -5.65
CA TYR A 111 -11.61 8.12 -5.56
C TYR A 111 -10.64 7.41 -4.59
N PHE A 112 -9.32 7.63 -4.69
CA PHE A 112 -8.35 7.05 -3.76
C PHE A 112 -8.58 7.51 -2.33
N LYS A 113 -8.88 8.78 -2.12
CA LYS A 113 -9.19 9.32 -0.81
C LYS A 113 -10.44 8.65 -0.22
N LEU A 114 -11.48 8.49 -1.01
CA LEU A 114 -12.70 7.77 -0.61
C LEU A 114 -12.40 6.30 -0.31
N LEU A 115 -11.68 5.62 -1.19
CA LEU A 115 -11.28 4.22 -1.02
C LEU A 115 -10.53 4.00 0.29
N PHE A 116 -9.51 4.81 0.58
CA PHE A 116 -8.72 4.68 1.80
C PHE A 116 -9.54 5.04 3.05
N ASN A 117 -10.44 6.00 2.98
CA ASN A 117 -11.35 6.29 4.09
C ASN A 117 -12.29 5.12 4.38
N LEU A 118 -12.89 4.52 3.37
CA LEU A 118 -13.81 3.39 3.53
C LEU A 118 -13.08 2.11 3.98
N SER A 119 -11.89 1.86 3.42
CA SER A 119 -11.17 0.60 3.64
C SER A 119 -10.38 0.58 4.95
N ILE A 120 -9.80 1.71 5.37
CA ILE A 120 -8.90 1.75 6.52
C ILE A 120 -9.08 2.99 7.42
N ASN A 121 -9.98 3.91 7.09
CA ASN A 121 -10.11 5.18 7.79
C ASN A 121 -8.76 5.90 7.92
N ILE A 122 -8.24 6.35 6.79
CA ILE A 122 -6.87 6.86 6.66
C ILE A 122 -6.54 8.02 7.60
N LYS A 123 -7.52 8.84 7.96
CA LYS A 123 -7.37 9.96 8.93
C LYS A 123 -6.90 9.49 10.31
N HIS A 124 -7.16 8.23 10.67
CA HIS A 124 -6.76 7.60 11.93
C HIS A 124 -5.70 6.52 11.74
N ALA A 125 -5.04 6.51 10.60
CA ALA A 125 -3.97 5.58 10.26
C ALA A 125 -2.62 6.31 10.21
N THR A 126 -1.54 5.53 10.32
CA THR A 126 -0.18 6.00 10.04
C THR A 126 0.25 5.44 8.69
N VAL A 127 0.75 6.29 7.83
CA VAL A 127 1.27 5.92 6.52
C VAL A 127 2.78 5.76 6.61
N TYR A 128 3.27 4.59 6.24
CA TYR A 128 4.69 4.26 6.18
C TYR A 128 5.10 4.07 4.72
N LYS A 129 6.15 4.74 4.30
CA LYS A 129 6.85 4.49 3.04
C LYS A 129 8.01 3.54 3.33
N PHE A 130 8.09 2.41 2.66
CA PHE A 130 9.20 1.47 2.79
C PHE A 130 10.40 1.98 2.00
N ILE A 131 11.52 2.15 2.70
CA ILE A 131 12.78 2.62 2.12
C ILE A 131 13.68 1.39 1.95
N ALA A 132 13.64 0.77 0.77
CA ALA A 132 14.53 -0.34 0.45
C ALA A 132 15.69 0.12 -0.42
N ASN A 133 16.90 -0.28 -0.07
CA ASN A 133 18.07 -0.19 -0.95
C ASN A 133 18.06 -1.31 -2.02
N CYS A 134 16.88 -1.68 -2.52
CA CYS A 134 16.74 -2.77 -3.45
C CYS A 134 16.03 -2.28 -4.72
N ASP A 135 16.72 -2.34 -5.86
CA ASP A 135 16.19 -1.94 -7.18
C ASP A 135 14.94 -2.71 -7.61
N THR A 136 14.60 -3.78 -6.89
CA THR A 136 13.44 -4.64 -7.17
C THR A 136 12.13 -4.01 -6.71
N PHE A 137 12.15 -3.12 -5.71
CA PHE A 137 10.95 -2.46 -5.18
C PHE A 137 10.95 -0.99 -5.60
N ARG A 138 10.02 -0.61 -6.48
CA ARG A 138 9.95 0.79 -6.91
C ARG A 138 9.41 1.69 -5.81
N THR A 139 8.18 1.46 -5.34
CA THR A 139 7.61 2.21 -4.22
C THR A 139 6.57 1.38 -3.49
N ILE A 140 6.67 1.29 -2.17
CA ILE A 140 5.76 0.54 -1.32
C ILE A 140 5.29 1.43 -0.18
N TYR A 141 3.98 1.49 0.02
CA TYR A 141 3.36 2.11 1.17
C TYR A 141 2.59 1.12 2.01
N LEU A 142 2.65 1.28 3.33
CA LEU A 142 1.88 0.51 4.30
C LEU A 142 1.05 1.49 5.14
N ILE A 143 -0.27 1.41 5.02
CA ILE A 143 -1.20 2.25 5.76
C ILE A 143 -1.71 1.44 6.94
N TYR A 144 -1.27 1.77 8.16
CA TYR A 144 -1.59 1.02 9.37
C TYR A 144 -2.62 1.73 10.24
N ASN A 145 -3.78 1.14 10.44
CA ASN A 145 -4.77 1.57 11.41
C ASN A 145 -4.79 0.63 12.62
N LYS A 146 -4.26 1.11 13.75
CA LYS A 146 -4.16 0.35 15.00
C LYS A 146 -5.54 -0.03 15.57
N LYS A 147 -6.53 0.86 15.49
CA LYS A 147 -7.88 0.63 16.03
C LYS A 147 -8.61 -0.44 15.22
N MET A 148 -8.53 -0.38 13.89
CA MET A 148 -9.12 -1.37 13.00
C MET A 148 -8.32 -2.68 12.95
N LYS A 149 -7.10 -2.70 13.50
CA LYS A 149 -6.15 -3.82 13.40
C LYS A 149 -5.97 -4.26 11.94
N ARG A 150 -5.72 -3.30 11.07
CA ARG A 150 -5.62 -3.50 9.61
C ARG A 150 -4.44 -2.75 9.04
N ILE A 151 -3.83 -3.32 8.00
CA ILE A 151 -2.88 -2.65 7.12
C ILE A 151 -3.37 -2.77 5.69
N LEU A 152 -3.29 -1.68 4.93
CA LEU A 152 -3.29 -1.71 3.47
C LEU A 152 -1.86 -1.61 2.99
N LEU A 153 -1.50 -2.48 2.06
CA LEU A 153 -0.27 -2.43 1.31
C LEU A 153 -0.58 -1.86 -0.08
N VAL A 154 0.12 -0.79 -0.46
CA VAL A 154 0.04 -0.17 -1.78
C VAL A 154 1.38 -0.38 -2.47
N LYS A 155 1.38 -1.09 -3.59
CA LYS A 155 2.56 -1.37 -4.42
C LYS A 155 2.46 -0.55 -5.71
N ILE A 156 3.54 0.17 -6.04
CA ILE A 156 3.69 0.92 -7.29
C ILE A 156 4.91 0.35 -8.02
N ASN A 157 4.66 -0.49 -9.02
CA ASN A 157 5.68 -1.25 -9.77
C ASN A 157 5.93 -0.67 -11.15
#